data_2d0b740181b2fb897253b80aa34a8805
#
_entry.id   2d0b740181b2fb897253b80aa34a8805
#
_cell.length_a   1.000
_cell.length_b   1.000
_cell.length_c   1.000
_cell.angle_alpha   90.00
_cell.angle_beta   90.00
_cell.angle_gamma   90.00
#
_symmetry.space_group_name_H-M   'P 1'
#
loop_
_entity.id
_entity.type
_entity.pdbx_description
1 polymer ?
#
loop_
_entity_poly.entity_id
_entity_poly.type
_entity_poly.pdbx_seq_one_letter_code
_entity_poly.pdbx_strand_id
1 'polypeptide(L)'
;MQAQTKILGRKVFDRGIQSHTFIPKGQWMVGSTFSYSEHEDDNYKFLVLEKIESTGYTFKVSPFFGYFIRDNVALGGRFSYNRTYTDLGNISLDLDDDINFDISDVNYLEHTFSATGFVRTYMPIGSSKIFGLFNEARVTYGYGQGKNSSGTDTDYTGTYQTIQNLQIGMAPGLTAFITNFAAVEVSVGVLGFNMKWTDQTTDQIDKGSRRSSSANFKIDLFSINLGMNFYF
;
A
#
# COMPACT_ATOMS: atom_id res chain seq x y z
N MET A 1 16.60 -24.27 -34.08
CA MET A 1 17.78 -24.52 -33.25
C MET A 1 17.54 -23.83 -31.88
N GLN A 2 17.26 -24.57 -30.83
CA GLN A 2 17.05 -24.00 -29.53
C GLN A 2 18.42 -23.75 -28.87
N ALA A 3 18.70 -22.49 -28.54
CA ALA A 3 19.90 -22.09 -27.81
C ALA A 3 19.76 -22.51 -26.36
N GLN A 4 20.61 -23.42 -25.88
CA GLN A 4 20.67 -23.82 -24.50
C GLN A 4 21.67 -22.90 -23.77
N THR A 5 21.16 -22.05 -22.89
CA THR A 5 22.02 -21.25 -22.00
C THR A 5 22.49 -22.09 -20.82
N LYS A 6 23.81 -22.26 -20.68
CA LYS A 6 24.43 -22.99 -19.57
C LYS A 6 24.79 -22.02 -18.43
N ILE A 7 24.07 -22.10 -17.32
CA ILE A 7 24.43 -21.38 -16.08
C ILE A 7 24.89 -22.43 -15.06
N LEU A 8 26.10 -22.30 -14.55
CA LEU A 8 26.69 -23.19 -13.50
C LEU A 8 26.64 -24.69 -13.84
N GLY A 9 26.87 -25.07 -15.12
CA GLY A 9 26.97 -26.48 -15.51
C GLY A 9 25.66 -27.27 -15.55
N ARG A 10 24.53 -26.69 -15.16
CA ARG A 10 23.19 -27.31 -15.31
C ARG A 10 22.52 -26.87 -16.58
N LYS A 11 21.86 -27.81 -17.28
CA LYS A 11 20.95 -27.47 -18.39
C LYS A 11 19.74 -26.77 -17.82
N VAL A 12 19.57 -25.49 -18.13
CA VAL A 12 18.36 -24.73 -17.79
C VAL A 12 17.36 -24.92 -18.92
N PHE A 13 16.13 -25.26 -18.59
CA PHE A 13 15.04 -25.37 -19.55
C PHE A 13 14.74 -23.98 -20.13
N ASP A 14 14.92 -23.82 -21.43
CA ASP A 14 14.56 -22.61 -22.14
C ASP A 14 13.02 -22.57 -22.30
N ARG A 15 12.41 -21.60 -21.66
CA ARG A 15 10.96 -21.36 -21.71
C ARG A 15 10.56 -20.47 -22.87
N GLY A 16 11.47 -20.11 -23.76
CA GLY A 16 11.21 -19.17 -24.86
C GLY A 16 10.95 -17.73 -24.40
N ILE A 17 11.31 -17.38 -23.17
CA ILE A 17 11.20 -16.00 -22.65
C ILE A 17 12.30 -15.17 -23.31
N GLN A 18 11.91 -14.35 -24.29
CA GLN A 18 12.83 -13.44 -24.95
C GLN A 18 12.99 -12.19 -24.07
N SER A 19 14.21 -11.96 -23.56
CA SER A 19 14.56 -10.73 -22.89
C SER A 19 15.10 -9.74 -23.92
N HIS A 20 14.25 -8.85 -24.40
CA HIS A 20 14.70 -7.69 -25.21
C HIS A 20 14.58 -6.40 -24.39
N THR A 21 15.29 -5.37 -24.84
CA THR A 21 15.21 -4.06 -24.20
C THR A 21 13.80 -3.48 -24.37
N PHE A 22 13.09 -3.34 -23.26
CA PHE A 22 11.77 -2.73 -23.21
C PHE A 22 11.90 -1.23 -22.87
N ILE A 23 12.75 -0.92 -21.88
CA ILE A 23 13.14 0.45 -21.53
C ILE A 23 14.67 0.49 -21.46
N PRO A 24 15.34 1.34 -22.28
CA PRO A 24 16.79 1.39 -22.32
C PRO A 24 17.39 2.06 -21.09
N LYS A 25 18.65 1.73 -20.81
CA LYS A 25 19.48 2.40 -19.82
C LYS A 25 19.57 3.90 -20.12
N GLY A 26 19.64 4.71 -19.07
CA GLY A 26 19.88 6.17 -19.17
C GLY A 26 18.60 6.99 -19.18
N GLN A 27 17.43 6.36 -19.26
CA GLN A 27 16.16 7.09 -19.18
C GLN A 27 15.79 7.45 -17.73
N TRP A 28 15.13 8.57 -17.58
CA TRP A 28 14.45 8.97 -16.37
C TRP A 28 12.99 8.54 -16.43
N MET A 29 12.46 8.18 -15.28
CA MET A 29 11.06 7.84 -15.07
C MET A 29 10.50 8.75 -13.98
N VAL A 30 9.39 9.43 -14.26
CA VAL A 30 8.64 10.24 -13.29
C VAL A 30 7.18 9.86 -13.38
N GLY A 31 6.54 9.66 -12.25
CA GLY A 31 5.15 9.26 -12.23
C GLY A 31 4.47 9.49 -10.89
N SER A 32 3.19 9.13 -10.84
CA SER A 32 2.42 9.10 -9.60
C SER A 32 1.45 7.93 -9.62
N THR A 33 1.23 7.36 -8.45
CA THR A 33 0.15 6.41 -8.23
C THR A 33 -0.90 7.01 -7.32
N PHE A 34 -2.16 6.70 -7.62
CA PHE A 34 -3.32 7.08 -6.82
C PHE A 34 -4.02 5.82 -6.35
N SER A 35 -4.50 5.84 -5.12
CA SER A 35 -5.36 4.81 -4.57
C SER A 35 -6.46 5.51 -3.77
N TYR A 36 -7.68 5.09 -3.98
CA TYR A 36 -8.85 5.51 -3.24
C TYR A 36 -9.67 4.27 -2.90
N SER A 37 -10.07 4.16 -1.67
CA SER A 37 -11.04 3.16 -1.23
C SER A 37 -12.03 3.81 -0.27
N GLU A 38 -13.26 3.39 -0.38
CA GLU A 38 -14.38 3.81 0.45
C GLU A 38 -15.03 2.55 1.01
N HIS A 39 -15.49 2.61 2.24
CA HIS A 39 -16.30 1.56 2.84
C HIS A 39 -17.47 2.21 3.58
N GLU A 40 -18.60 1.55 3.49
CA GLU A 40 -19.84 1.90 4.18
C GLU A 40 -20.43 0.60 4.69
N ASP A 41 -20.54 0.48 5.99
CA ASP A 41 -21.15 -0.67 6.67
C ASP A 41 -22.42 -0.17 7.38
N ASP A 42 -23.56 -0.69 7.01
CA ASP A 42 -24.86 -0.40 7.61
C ASP A 42 -25.43 -1.68 8.22
N ASN A 43 -25.77 -1.65 9.52
CA ASN A 43 -26.31 -2.77 10.27
C ASN A 43 -25.49 -4.09 10.18
N TYR A 44 -24.16 -3.99 10.06
CA TYR A 44 -23.30 -5.14 9.97
C TYR A 44 -23.21 -5.86 11.32
N LYS A 45 -23.36 -7.20 11.31
CA LYS A 45 -23.20 -8.06 12.49
C LYS A 45 -21.89 -8.82 12.41
N PHE A 46 -21.03 -8.65 13.41
CA PHE A 46 -19.77 -9.37 13.51
C PHE A 46 -19.63 -10.01 14.89
N LEU A 47 -19.72 -11.34 14.96
CA LEU A 47 -19.69 -12.14 16.21
C LEU A 47 -20.78 -11.70 17.20
N VAL A 48 -20.38 -11.03 18.30
CA VAL A 48 -21.27 -10.52 19.36
C VAL A 48 -21.59 -9.03 19.21
N LEU A 49 -21.06 -8.37 18.17
CA LEU A 49 -21.35 -6.98 17.85
C LEU A 49 -22.58 -6.92 16.96
N GLU A 50 -23.64 -6.29 17.41
CA GLU A 50 -24.84 -6.02 16.65
C GLU A 50 -24.90 -4.55 16.23
N LYS A 51 -25.34 -4.28 14.98
CA LYS A 51 -25.53 -2.93 14.44
C LYS A 51 -24.28 -2.08 14.44
N ILE A 52 -23.26 -2.48 13.67
CA ILE A 52 -22.11 -1.62 13.37
C ILE A 52 -22.50 -0.74 12.19
N GLU A 53 -22.49 0.56 12.40
CA GLU A 53 -22.55 1.57 11.36
C GLU A 53 -21.16 2.17 11.21
N SER A 54 -20.57 2.06 10.03
CA SER A 54 -19.23 2.58 9.76
C SER A 54 -19.17 3.18 8.38
N THR A 55 -18.66 4.38 8.30
CA THR A 55 -18.33 5.03 7.04
C THR A 55 -16.89 5.48 7.05
N GLY A 56 -16.21 5.39 5.91
CA GLY A 56 -14.85 5.84 5.87
C GLY A 56 -14.24 5.84 4.48
N TYR A 57 -13.13 6.54 4.36
CA TYR A 57 -12.34 6.55 3.14
C TYR A 57 -10.84 6.51 3.43
N THR A 58 -10.11 5.94 2.49
CA THR A 58 -8.65 6.01 2.44
C THR A 58 -8.24 6.60 1.09
N PHE A 59 -7.48 7.67 1.14
CA PHE A 59 -6.90 8.32 -0.02
C PHE A 59 -5.38 8.29 0.07
N LYS A 60 -4.72 7.88 -1.01
CA LYS A 60 -3.27 7.84 -1.09
C LYS A 60 -2.79 8.39 -2.43
N VAL A 61 -1.82 9.29 -2.37
CA VAL A 61 -1.09 9.81 -3.52
C VAL A 61 0.40 9.56 -3.33
N SER A 62 1.06 9.12 -4.40
CA SER A 62 2.45 8.67 -4.32
C SER A 62 3.23 9.06 -5.57
N PRO A 63 3.74 10.31 -5.65
CA PRO A 63 4.68 10.70 -6.68
C PRO A 63 6.01 9.94 -6.52
N PHE A 64 6.62 9.59 -7.64
CA PHE A 64 7.89 8.89 -7.66
C PHE A 64 8.75 9.29 -8.85
N PHE A 65 10.03 9.04 -8.71
CA PHE A 65 11.04 9.22 -9.76
C PHE A 65 11.99 8.03 -9.77
N GLY A 66 12.57 7.75 -10.91
CA GLY A 66 13.53 6.67 -11.07
C GLY A 66 14.47 6.93 -12.25
N TYR A 67 15.60 6.24 -12.22
CA TYR A 67 16.60 6.29 -13.27
C TYR A 67 16.98 4.86 -13.69
N PHE A 68 17.02 4.62 -15.00
CA PHE A 68 17.38 3.31 -15.55
C PHE A 68 18.90 3.12 -15.55
N ILE A 69 19.40 2.41 -14.54
CA ILE A 69 20.82 2.09 -14.35
C ILE A 69 21.31 1.00 -15.31
N ARG A 70 20.40 0.18 -15.81
CA ARG A 70 20.58 -0.85 -16.86
C ARG A 70 19.33 -0.92 -17.72
N ASP A 71 19.40 -1.58 -18.86
CA ASP A 71 18.23 -1.92 -19.65
C ASP A 71 17.21 -2.66 -18.77
N ASN A 72 15.98 -2.18 -18.76
CA ASN A 72 14.85 -2.74 -18.00
C ASN A 72 15.02 -2.72 -16.47
N VAL A 73 16.01 -2.00 -15.90
CA VAL A 73 16.26 -1.92 -14.44
C VAL A 73 16.37 -0.47 -14.01
N ALA A 74 15.43 -0.03 -13.20
CA ALA A 74 15.42 1.29 -12.60
C ALA A 74 15.69 1.26 -11.09
N LEU A 75 16.40 2.27 -10.60
CA LEU A 75 16.51 2.61 -9.18
C LEU A 75 15.79 3.94 -8.95
N GLY A 76 15.03 4.04 -7.87
CA GLY A 76 14.24 5.25 -7.66
C GLY A 76 13.79 5.48 -6.22
N GLY A 77 13.06 6.59 -6.06
CA GLY A 77 12.44 7.02 -4.82
C GLY A 77 10.98 7.40 -5.02
N ARG A 78 10.22 7.27 -3.96
CA ARG A 78 8.80 7.61 -3.90
C ARG A 78 8.49 8.32 -2.60
N PHE A 79 7.68 9.36 -2.67
CA PHE A 79 7.04 9.97 -1.51
C PHE A 79 5.56 9.62 -1.55
N SER A 80 4.99 9.33 -0.40
CA SER A 80 3.57 9.00 -0.32
C SER A 80 2.92 9.78 0.81
N TYR A 81 1.74 10.29 0.54
CA TYR A 81 0.82 10.82 1.52
C TYR A 81 -0.42 9.94 1.55
N ASN A 82 -0.79 9.47 2.73
CA ASN A 82 -1.99 8.68 2.97
C ASN A 82 -2.85 9.38 4.02
N ARG A 83 -4.15 9.45 3.75
CA ARG A 83 -5.15 9.92 4.70
C ARG A 83 -6.23 8.86 4.82
N THR A 84 -6.47 8.42 6.05
CA THR A 84 -7.56 7.52 6.40
C THR A 84 -8.51 8.25 7.33
N TYR A 85 -9.76 8.24 7.02
CA TYR A 85 -10.85 8.71 7.87
C TYR A 85 -11.82 7.56 8.05
N THR A 86 -12.22 7.33 9.29
CA THR A 86 -13.25 6.34 9.63
C THR A 86 -14.14 6.95 10.68
N ASP A 87 -15.41 6.91 10.43
CA ASP A 87 -16.48 7.28 11.35
C ASP A 87 -17.20 5.99 11.73
N LEU A 88 -17.12 5.66 13.00
CA LEU A 88 -17.88 4.57 13.59
C LEU A 88 -19.04 5.20 14.34
N GLY A 89 -20.24 5.07 13.82
CA GLY A 89 -21.47 5.48 14.48
C GLY A 89 -21.72 4.70 15.78
N ASN A 90 -22.92 4.29 16.03
CA ASN A 90 -23.25 3.54 17.24
C ASN A 90 -22.79 2.08 17.15
N ILE A 91 -22.00 1.63 18.12
CA ILE A 91 -21.67 0.21 18.32
C ILE A 91 -22.36 -0.22 19.62
N SER A 92 -23.40 -1.05 19.50
CA SER A 92 -24.06 -1.64 20.67
C SER A 92 -23.52 -3.04 20.91
N LEU A 93 -22.99 -3.29 22.10
CA LEU A 93 -22.57 -4.60 22.60
C LEU A 93 -23.66 -5.11 23.53
N ASP A 94 -24.40 -6.11 23.08
CA ASP A 94 -25.42 -6.81 23.86
C ASP A 94 -24.80 -8.14 24.36
N LEU A 95 -24.27 -8.13 25.58
CA LEU A 95 -23.58 -9.32 26.13
C LEU A 95 -24.47 -10.16 27.04
N ASP A 96 -25.50 -9.56 27.67
CA ASP A 96 -26.51 -10.24 28.51
C ASP A 96 -27.61 -9.21 28.85
N ASP A 97 -28.78 -9.69 29.34
CA ASP A 97 -29.94 -8.83 29.65
C ASP A 97 -29.67 -7.65 30.60
N ASP A 98 -28.52 -7.64 31.29
CA ASP A 98 -28.12 -6.60 32.26
C ASP A 98 -26.82 -5.83 31.89
N ILE A 99 -26.14 -6.15 30.76
CA ILE A 99 -24.85 -5.53 30.40
C ILE A 99 -24.90 -5.05 28.95
N ASN A 100 -25.30 -3.79 28.77
CA ASN A 100 -25.27 -3.08 27.50
C ASN A 100 -24.15 -2.04 27.52
N PHE A 101 -23.21 -2.11 26.58
CA PHE A 101 -22.23 -1.06 26.33
C PHE A 101 -22.56 -0.41 24.99
N ASP A 102 -22.93 0.85 25.03
CA ASP A 102 -23.07 1.70 23.85
C ASP A 102 -21.82 2.54 23.70
N ILE A 103 -21.09 2.33 22.61
CA ILE A 103 -19.99 3.18 22.19
C ILE A 103 -20.52 4.01 21.03
N SER A 104 -20.66 5.30 21.23
CA SER A 104 -21.16 6.24 20.23
C SER A 104 -20.08 7.19 19.73
N ASP A 105 -20.19 7.59 18.48
CA ASP A 105 -19.42 8.66 17.84
C ASP A 105 -17.89 8.49 17.93
N VAL A 106 -17.37 7.37 17.45
CA VAL A 106 -15.92 7.16 17.35
C VAL A 106 -15.40 7.63 15.99
N ASN A 107 -14.69 8.73 15.99
CA ASN A 107 -14.06 9.29 14.81
C ASN A 107 -12.55 9.00 14.81
N TYR A 108 -12.05 8.41 13.72
CA TYR A 108 -10.63 8.15 13.52
C TYR A 108 -10.12 8.89 12.28
N LEU A 109 -9.07 9.68 12.47
CA LEU A 109 -8.37 10.38 11.40
C LEU A 109 -6.88 10.09 11.50
N GLU A 110 -6.30 9.54 10.45
CA GLU A 110 -4.87 9.26 10.33
C GLU A 110 -4.28 9.94 9.10
N HIS A 111 -3.15 10.59 9.27
CA HIS A 111 -2.32 11.13 8.21
C HIS A 111 -0.94 10.47 8.29
N THR A 112 -0.48 9.90 7.17
CA THR A 112 0.83 9.26 7.10
C THR A 112 1.62 9.76 5.90
N PHE A 113 2.86 10.19 6.16
CA PHE A 113 3.86 10.49 5.15
C PHE A 113 4.87 9.36 5.08
N SER A 114 5.27 8.97 3.88
CA SER A 114 6.21 7.86 3.70
C SER A 114 7.24 8.19 2.64
N ALA A 115 8.47 7.73 2.88
CA ALA A 115 9.56 7.73 1.91
C ALA A 115 9.91 6.28 1.56
N THR A 116 10.08 6.01 0.28
CA THR A 116 10.37 4.68 -0.27
C THR A 116 11.57 4.74 -1.18
N GLY A 117 12.54 3.86 -0.96
CA GLY A 117 13.56 3.51 -1.96
C GLY A 117 13.15 2.23 -2.68
N PHE A 118 13.30 2.18 -4.00
CA PHE A 118 12.93 0.99 -4.77
C PHE A 118 13.91 0.63 -5.88
N VAL A 119 13.93 -0.64 -6.21
CA VAL A 119 14.50 -1.18 -7.45
C VAL A 119 13.37 -1.82 -8.23
N ARG A 120 13.20 -1.41 -9.49
CA ARG A 120 12.15 -1.90 -10.36
C ARG A 120 12.75 -2.59 -11.58
N THR A 121 12.26 -3.77 -11.90
CA THR A 121 12.66 -4.53 -13.08
C THR A 121 11.48 -4.68 -14.01
N TYR A 122 11.72 -4.52 -15.31
CA TYR A 122 10.71 -4.66 -16.37
C TYR A 122 10.99 -5.87 -17.23
N MET A 123 9.92 -6.50 -17.69
CA MET A 123 9.97 -7.61 -18.65
C MET A 123 8.85 -7.43 -19.67
N PRO A 124 9.17 -7.32 -20.96
CA PRO A 124 8.15 -7.24 -22.00
C PRO A 124 7.33 -8.52 -22.05
N ILE A 125 6.07 -8.39 -22.44
CA ILE A 125 5.19 -9.54 -22.67
C ILE A 125 5.40 -10.03 -24.10
N GLY A 126 6.10 -11.17 -24.25
CA GLY A 126 6.50 -11.70 -25.55
C GLY A 126 7.40 -10.72 -26.30
N SER A 127 7.03 -10.37 -27.53
CA SER A 127 7.73 -9.38 -28.36
C SER A 127 7.12 -7.98 -28.30
N SER A 128 6.20 -7.73 -27.35
CA SER A 128 5.51 -6.45 -27.24
C SER A 128 6.47 -5.33 -26.84
N LYS A 129 6.34 -4.19 -27.50
CA LYS A 129 6.98 -2.92 -27.10
C LYS A 129 6.05 -2.04 -26.27
N ILE A 130 4.78 -2.43 -26.13
CA ILE A 130 3.74 -1.65 -25.46
C ILE A 130 3.46 -2.24 -24.10
N PHE A 131 3.31 -3.57 -23.99
CA PHE A 131 2.92 -4.25 -22.75
C PHE A 131 4.12 -4.92 -22.08
N GLY A 132 4.26 -4.68 -20.82
CA GLY A 132 5.29 -5.29 -19.97
C GLY A 132 4.77 -5.61 -18.57
N LEU A 133 5.46 -6.57 -17.95
CA LEU A 133 5.38 -6.83 -16.53
C LEU A 133 6.47 -6.02 -15.84
N PHE A 134 6.21 -5.58 -14.62
CA PHE A 134 7.27 -5.09 -13.75
C PHE A 134 7.16 -5.72 -12.37
N ASN A 135 8.28 -5.73 -11.68
CA ASN A 135 8.35 -6.07 -10.28
C ASN A 135 9.18 -5.00 -9.56
N GLU A 136 8.64 -4.46 -8.48
CA GLU A 136 9.27 -3.43 -7.66
C GLU A 136 9.62 -4.00 -6.29
N ALA A 137 10.91 -4.18 -6.01
CA ALA A 137 11.41 -4.44 -4.67
C ALA A 137 11.61 -3.11 -3.96
N ARG A 138 11.07 -2.95 -2.75
CA ARG A 138 11.05 -1.66 -2.06
C ARG A 138 11.23 -1.74 -0.56
N VAL A 139 11.79 -0.66 -0.02
CA VAL A 139 11.86 -0.38 1.42
C VAL A 139 11.18 0.94 1.66
N THR A 140 10.19 0.95 2.53
CA THR A 140 9.39 2.14 2.86
C THR A 140 9.48 2.42 4.35
N TYR A 141 9.75 3.68 4.69
CA TYR A 141 9.59 4.18 6.05
C TYR A 141 8.47 5.21 6.05
N GLY A 142 7.53 5.05 6.95
CA GLY A 142 6.38 5.93 7.16
C GLY A 142 6.34 6.52 8.54
N TYR A 143 5.93 7.78 8.62
CA TYR A 143 5.61 8.48 9.85
C TYR A 143 4.22 9.07 9.74
N GLY A 144 3.39 8.78 10.72
CA GLY A 144 1.99 9.19 10.76
C GLY A 144 1.56 9.73 12.10
N GLN A 145 0.47 10.47 12.07
CA GLN A 145 -0.25 10.95 13.23
C GLN A 145 -1.72 10.56 13.09
N GLY A 146 -2.23 9.94 14.14
CA GLY A 146 -3.63 9.58 14.25
C GLY A 146 -4.30 10.38 15.37
N LYS A 147 -5.56 10.69 15.16
CA LYS A 147 -6.43 11.27 16.18
C LYS A 147 -7.70 10.43 16.24
N ASN A 148 -8.00 9.95 17.41
CA ASN A 148 -9.23 9.24 17.72
C ASN A 148 -10.01 10.07 18.74
N SER A 149 -11.30 10.20 18.53
CA SER A 149 -12.21 10.84 19.46
C SER A 149 -13.43 9.97 19.66
N SER A 150 -13.85 9.80 20.91
CA SER A 150 -15.05 9.06 21.27
C SER A 150 -15.78 9.75 22.40
N GLY A 151 -17.10 9.66 22.43
CA GLY A 151 -17.94 10.15 23.52
C GLY A 151 -18.97 11.18 23.09
N THR A 152 -19.94 11.39 23.96
CA THR A 152 -20.99 12.41 23.86
C THR A 152 -20.59 13.68 24.58
N ASP A 153 -21.32 14.77 24.40
CA ASP A 153 -21.06 16.14 24.85
C ASP A 153 -20.56 16.32 26.32
N THR A 154 -20.77 15.34 27.18
CA THR A 154 -20.37 15.38 28.60
C THR A 154 -19.19 14.50 28.97
N ASP A 155 -18.80 13.55 28.10
CA ASP A 155 -17.75 12.56 28.38
C ASP A 155 -16.92 12.29 27.09
N TYR A 156 -16.19 13.30 26.66
CA TYR A 156 -15.39 13.27 25.44
C TYR A 156 -13.95 12.83 25.73
N THR A 157 -13.54 11.71 25.14
CA THR A 157 -12.17 11.19 25.23
C THR A 157 -11.44 11.40 23.90
N GLY A 158 -10.27 12.02 23.98
CA GLY A 158 -9.41 12.26 22.84
C GLY A 158 -8.09 11.50 22.92
N THR A 159 -7.76 10.69 21.92
CA THR A 159 -6.49 9.96 21.84
C THR A 159 -5.68 10.43 20.64
N TYR A 160 -4.42 10.83 20.91
CA TYR A 160 -3.43 11.11 19.90
C TYR A 160 -2.50 9.92 19.73
N GLN A 161 -2.22 9.58 18.46
CA GLN A 161 -1.33 8.49 18.11
C GLN A 161 -0.19 8.99 17.22
N THR A 162 1.02 8.55 17.53
CA THR A 162 2.17 8.66 16.63
C THR A 162 2.48 7.28 16.08
N ILE A 163 2.55 7.19 14.77
CA ILE A 163 2.67 5.93 14.05
C ILE A 163 3.98 5.95 13.27
N GLN A 164 4.79 4.93 13.46
CA GLN A 164 5.97 4.66 12.63
C GLN A 164 5.80 3.30 11.95
N ASN A 165 6.16 3.24 10.69
CA ASN A 165 5.98 2.03 9.87
C ASN A 165 7.23 1.78 9.03
N LEU A 166 7.77 0.57 9.10
CA LEU A 166 8.82 0.08 8.22
C LEU A 166 8.29 -1.10 7.42
N GLN A 167 8.31 -0.99 6.10
CA GLN A 167 7.86 -2.03 5.20
C GLN A 167 8.97 -2.41 4.22
N ILE A 168 9.19 -3.71 4.06
CA ILE A 168 10.10 -4.29 3.07
C ILE A 168 9.30 -5.29 2.25
N GLY A 169 9.32 -5.17 0.94
CA GLY A 169 8.53 -6.09 0.13
C GLY A 169 8.65 -5.90 -1.36
N MET A 170 7.78 -6.59 -2.08
CA MET A 170 7.72 -6.63 -3.53
C MET A 170 6.31 -6.30 -4.00
N ALA A 171 6.21 -5.56 -5.10
CA ALA A 171 4.95 -5.20 -5.74
C ALA A 171 5.03 -5.50 -7.24
N PRO A 172 4.45 -6.61 -7.67
CA PRO A 172 4.31 -6.92 -9.09
C PRO A 172 3.25 -6.04 -9.74
N GLY A 173 3.42 -5.77 -11.05
CA GLY A 173 2.48 -4.97 -11.82
C GLY A 173 2.59 -5.18 -13.32
N LEU A 174 1.67 -4.51 -14.00
CA LEU A 174 1.59 -4.42 -15.45
C LEU A 174 1.83 -2.97 -15.87
N THR A 175 2.53 -2.78 -16.97
CA THR A 175 2.69 -1.48 -17.62
C THR A 175 2.25 -1.54 -19.07
N ALA A 176 1.59 -0.48 -19.53
CA ALA A 176 1.18 -0.33 -20.91
C ALA A 176 1.55 1.07 -21.42
N PHE A 177 2.42 1.15 -22.41
CA PHE A 177 2.77 2.40 -23.07
C PHE A 177 1.61 2.88 -23.94
N ILE A 178 1.12 4.09 -23.68
CA ILE A 178 0.12 4.78 -24.52
C ILE A 178 0.76 5.71 -25.55
N THR A 179 1.98 6.15 -25.27
CA THR A 179 2.86 6.87 -26.19
C THR A 179 4.30 6.39 -26.01
N ASN A 180 5.24 6.89 -26.81
CA ASN A 180 6.65 6.55 -26.67
C ASN A 180 7.27 7.01 -25.34
N PHE A 181 6.65 7.95 -24.65
CA PHE A 181 7.16 8.55 -23.43
C PHE A 181 6.18 8.47 -22.25
N ALA A 182 4.98 7.90 -22.43
CA ALA A 182 3.98 7.81 -21.35
C ALA A 182 3.39 6.40 -21.31
N ALA A 183 3.27 5.87 -20.08
CA ALA A 183 2.66 4.59 -19.77
C ALA A 183 1.68 4.68 -18.62
N VAL A 184 0.68 3.82 -18.65
CA VAL A 184 -0.18 3.52 -17.50
C VAL A 184 0.30 2.24 -16.83
N GLU A 185 0.17 2.20 -15.53
CA GLU A 185 0.60 1.04 -14.73
C GLU A 185 -0.51 0.62 -13.77
N VAL A 186 -0.57 -0.69 -13.57
CA VAL A 186 -1.43 -1.32 -12.56
C VAL A 186 -0.53 -2.20 -11.71
N SER A 187 -0.56 -2.01 -10.40
CA SER A 187 0.15 -2.87 -9.46
C SER A 187 -0.76 -3.36 -8.36
N VAL A 188 -0.44 -4.55 -7.86
CA VAL A 188 -1.12 -5.13 -6.70
C VAL A 188 -0.35 -4.85 -5.41
N GLY A 189 -1.00 -5.13 -4.29
CA GLY A 189 -0.46 -4.85 -2.97
C GLY A 189 0.91 -5.49 -2.70
N VAL A 190 1.60 -4.97 -1.71
CA VAL A 190 2.95 -5.40 -1.35
C VAL A 190 2.94 -6.74 -0.68
N LEU A 191 3.70 -7.67 -1.25
CA LEU A 191 4.08 -8.93 -0.59
C LEU A 191 5.31 -8.66 0.25
N GLY A 192 5.27 -8.90 1.56
CA GLY A 192 6.47 -8.71 2.34
C GLY A 192 6.24 -8.56 3.83
N PHE A 193 7.16 -7.90 4.46
CA PHE A 193 7.24 -7.71 5.90
C PHE A 193 6.91 -6.27 6.27
N ASN A 194 6.07 -6.11 7.28
CA ASN A 194 5.66 -4.82 7.82
C ASN A 194 5.83 -4.77 9.33
N MET A 195 6.48 -3.73 9.84
CA MET A 195 6.61 -3.42 11.26
C MET A 195 5.99 -2.08 11.54
N LYS A 196 5.05 -2.04 12.49
CA LYS A 196 4.36 -0.82 12.92
C LYS A 196 4.57 -0.61 14.41
N TRP A 197 4.99 0.59 14.78
CA TRP A 197 5.07 1.08 16.16
C TRP A 197 4.05 2.19 16.30
N THR A 198 3.27 2.14 17.35
CA THR A 198 2.26 3.14 17.66
C THR A 198 2.42 3.54 19.12
N ASP A 199 2.67 4.81 19.32
CA ASP A 199 2.65 5.45 20.64
C ASP A 199 1.38 6.29 20.72
N GLN A 200 0.63 6.16 21.80
CA GLN A 200 -0.61 6.88 22.01
C GLN A 200 -0.61 7.64 23.33
N THR A 201 -1.34 8.75 23.35
CA THR A 201 -1.61 9.52 24.56
C THR A 201 -3.11 9.84 24.59
N THR A 202 -3.79 9.38 25.63
CA THR A 202 -5.22 9.60 25.87
C THR A 202 -5.40 10.67 26.91
N ASP A 203 -6.30 11.64 26.66
CA ASP A 203 -6.63 12.76 27.54
C ASP A 203 -5.41 13.52 28.09
N GLN A 204 -4.33 13.56 27.30
CA GLN A 204 -3.03 14.19 27.62
C GLN A 204 -2.29 13.58 28.83
N ILE A 205 -2.78 12.53 29.43
CA ILE A 205 -2.26 11.95 30.68
C ILE A 205 -1.82 10.50 30.47
N ASP A 206 -2.70 9.65 29.97
CA ASP A 206 -2.44 8.21 29.86
C ASP A 206 -1.63 7.88 28.59
N LYS A 207 -0.50 7.21 28.78
CA LYS A 207 0.41 6.83 27.71
C LYS A 207 0.36 5.33 27.47
N GLY A 208 0.21 4.94 26.21
CA GLY A 208 0.27 3.57 25.76
C GLY A 208 1.20 3.41 24.56
N SER A 209 1.84 2.25 24.44
CA SER A 209 2.62 1.90 23.26
C SER A 209 2.24 0.52 22.74
N ARG A 210 2.19 0.39 21.42
CA ARG A 210 1.91 -0.88 20.74
C ARG A 210 2.92 -1.13 19.64
N ARG A 211 3.47 -2.33 19.60
CA ARG A 211 4.30 -2.80 18.51
C ARG A 211 3.61 -3.98 17.83
N SER A 212 3.48 -3.92 16.53
CA SER A 212 2.99 -5.04 15.72
C SER A 212 3.95 -5.33 14.57
N SER A 213 4.10 -6.60 14.24
CA SER A 213 4.83 -7.04 13.07
C SER A 213 3.97 -8.04 12.32
N SER A 214 3.95 -7.94 11.00
CA SER A 214 3.22 -8.84 10.13
C SER A 214 4.05 -9.18 8.91
N ALA A 215 3.97 -10.44 8.48
CA ALA A 215 4.48 -10.89 7.20
C ALA A 215 3.29 -11.27 6.32
N ASN A 216 3.18 -10.63 5.17
CA ASN A 216 2.12 -10.92 4.22
C ASN A 216 2.72 -11.49 2.94
N PHE A 217 2.43 -12.76 2.68
CA PHE A 217 2.83 -13.48 1.46
C PHE A 217 1.65 -13.75 0.53
N LYS A 218 0.50 -13.17 0.83
CA LYS A 218 -0.72 -13.28 0.01
C LYS A 218 -0.85 -12.05 -0.87
N ILE A 219 -1.12 -12.27 -2.15
CA ILE A 219 -1.45 -11.19 -3.09
C ILE A 219 -2.88 -10.74 -2.80
N ASP A 220 -3.04 -9.50 -2.43
CA ASP A 220 -4.34 -8.87 -2.30
C ASP A 220 -4.73 -8.26 -3.65
N LEU A 221 -5.56 -8.99 -4.40
CA LEU A 221 -6.03 -8.56 -5.71
C LEU A 221 -7.04 -7.40 -5.64
N PHE A 222 -7.53 -7.06 -4.46
CA PHE A 222 -8.43 -5.92 -4.27
C PHE A 222 -7.67 -4.63 -3.94
N SER A 223 -6.39 -4.72 -3.58
CA SER A 223 -5.51 -3.56 -3.36
C SER A 223 -4.83 -3.15 -4.67
N ILE A 224 -5.60 -2.65 -5.63
CA ILE A 224 -5.11 -2.21 -6.93
C ILE A 224 -4.65 -0.76 -6.85
N ASN A 225 -3.42 -0.51 -7.31
CA ASN A 225 -2.89 0.84 -7.48
C ASN A 225 -2.81 1.16 -8.97
N LEU A 226 -3.38 2.29 -9.36
CA LEU A 226 -3.28 2.84 -10.71
C LEU A 226 -2.20 3.91 -10.74
N GLY A 227 -1.38 3.90 -11.77
CA GLY A 227 -0.29 4.84 -11.93
C GLY A 227 -0.16 5.33 -13.37
N MET A 228 0.43 6.51 -13.51
CA MET A 228 0.84 7.08 -14.78
C MET A 228 2.30 7.50 -14.70
N ASN A 229 3.07 7.14 -15.70
CA ASN A 229 4.51 7.38 -15.77
C ASN A 229 4.89 8.05 -17.07
N PHE A 230 5.92 8.89 -16.96
CA PHE A 230 6.58 9.54 -18.09
C PHE A 230 8.06 9.15 -18.10
N TYR A 231 8.59 8.91 -19.30
CA TYR A 231 9.95 8.46 -19.55
C TYR A 231 10.67 9.48 -20.45
N PHE A 232 11.91 9.84 -20.05
CA PHE A 232 12.71 10.86 -20.74
C PHE A 232 14.14 10.40 -20.98
#